data_b1e635b604884c4cdd92298d808fa662
#
_entry.id   b1e635b604884c4cdd92298d808fa662
#
_cell.length_a   1.000
_cell.length_b   1.000
_cell.length_c   1.000
_cell.angle_alpha   90.00
_cell.angle_beta   90.00
_cell.angle_gamma   90.00
#
_symmetry.space_group_name_H-M   'P 1'
#
loop_
_entity.id
_entity.type
_entity.pdbx_description
1 polymer ?
#
loop_
_entity_poly.entity_id
_entity_poly.type
_entity_poly.pdbx_seq_one_letter_code
_entity_poly.pdbx_strand_id
1 'polypeptide(L)'
;MTEIKLGIAGLGTVAQGVLALIRRNGALMAQRSGVTLRVVRIASRREKPGVDLMGAQFSTDLEDLLNDPDVDVILELIGGEGVALDLIRRALASNTPVVTANKAVLAVHGNGLMSESGKQLLRFEASVAGAIPIIQGMTGGLAANRLDSLFGIINGTCNYIFGEMESKGTPFDEVLAEAQRLGYAEADPSFDIDGVDAAHKLTILLALGFTGEYDLSAVHIEGIRHVTVADIQFAKELGYKIKHLGIIQNAAAGVEARVHCALVPSSALLANVNGVMNAVQIISDGAGETLFSGPGAGGEATASAVLSDALALGKQLSTRIGIGVDTQASETIQAPSPAILPMAKVTSANYLRIPTVDQPGVFAQVTHALSEFSISIDAA
;
A
#
# COMPACT_ATOMS: atom_id res chain seq x y z
N MET A 1 4.51 14.34 -30.19
CA MET A 1 3.92 13.56 -29.11
C MET A 1 4.23 12.09 -29.35
N THR A 2 4.70 11.38 -28.35
CA THR A 2 4.99 9.95 -28.46
C THR A 2 3.71 9.16 -28.13
N GLU A 3 3.30 8.25 -28.99
CA GLU A 3 2.22 7.31 -28.70
C GLU A 3 2.80 6.10 -27.96
N ILE A 4 2.17 5.68 -26.86
CA ILE A 4 2.47 4.47 -26.10
C ILE A 4 1.25 3.55 -26.19
N LYS A 5 1.46 2.36 -26.70
CA LYS A 5 0.46 1.33 -26.89
C LYS A 5 0.41 0.44 -25.65
N LEU A 6 -0.75 0.39 -25.03
CA LEU A 6 -0.98 -0.33 -23.77
C LEU A 6 -1.64 -1.68 -24.02
N GLY A 7 -1.09 -2.72 -23.40
CA GLY A 7 -1.75 -4.00 -23.22
C GLY A 7 -2.28 -4.13 -21.78
N ILE A 8 -3.52 -4.54 -21.60
CA ILE A 8 -4.13 -4.68 -20.27
C ILE A 8 -4.35 -6.17 -19.97
N ALA A 9 -3.76 -6.65 -18.89
CA ALA A 9 -4.04 -7.96 -18.32
C ALA A 9 -5.08 -7.86 -17.21
N GLY A 10 -6.28 -8.40 -17.46
CA GLY A 10 -7.45 -8.28 -16.59
C GLY A 10 -8.42 -7.19 -17.03
N LEU A 11 -9.72 -7.43 -16.84
CA LEU A 11 -10.80 -6.47 -17.13
C LEU A 11 -11.67 -6.23 -15.89
N GLY A 12 -10.99 -6.09 -14.73
CA GLY A 12 -11.60 -5.80 -13.43
C GLY A 12 -12.02 -4.34 -13.28
N THR A 13 -12.33 -3.95 -12.05
CA THR A 13 -12.76 -2.60 -11.70
C THR A 13 -11.68 -1.55 -12.02
N VAL A 14 -10.42 -1.86 -11.76
CA VAL A 14 -9.30 -0.95 -12.03
C VAL A 14 -9.09 -0.78 -13.54
N ALA A 15 -9.13 -1.86 -14.32
CA ALA A 15 -8.99 -1.77 -15.77
C ALA A 15 -10.09 -0.92 -16.41
N GLN A 16 -11.34 -1.08 -15.95
CA GLN A 16 -12.46 -0.21 -16.39
C GLN A 16 -12.21 1.25 -16.00
N GLY A 17 -11.65 1.51 -14.82
CA GLY A 17 -11.21 2.85 -14.41
C GLY A 17 -10.13 3.43 -15.33
N VAL A 18 -9.17 2.62 -15.76
CA VAL A 18 -8.13 3.01 -16.73
C VAL A 18 -8.77 3.44 -18.05
N LEU A 19 -9.67 2.62 -18.61
CA LEU A 19 -10.39 2.95 -19.85
C LEU A 19 -11.20 4.24 -19.70
N ALA A 20 -11.94 4.40 -18.59
CA ALA A 20 -12.73 5.59 -18.31
C ALA A 20 -11.87 6.87 -18.21
N LEU A 21 -10.73 6.79 -17.52
CA LEU A 21 -9.83 7.93 -17.36
C LEU A 21 -9.13 8.31 -18.69
N ILE A 22 -8.67 7.34 -19.48
CA ILE A 22 -8.09 7.62 -20.80
C ILE A 22 -9.12 8.31 -21.70
N ARG A 23 -10.35 7.80 -21.75
CA ARG A 23 -11.43 8.40 -22.54
C ARG A 23 -11.73 9.83 -22.11
N ARG A 24 -11.82 10.08 -20.80
CA ARG A 24 -12.19 11.38 -20.26
C ARG A 24 -11.04 12.39 -20.31
N ASN A 25 -9.82 11.97 -20.01
CA ASN A 25 -8.69 12.84 -19.76
C ASN A 25 -7.51 12.63 -20.71
N GLY A 26 -7.62 11.78 -21.74
CA GLY A 26 -6.49 11.43 -22.62
C GLY A 26 -5.83 12.63 -23.29
N ALA A 27 -6.62 13.60 -23.77
CA ALA A 27 -6.09 14.84 -24.35
C ALA A 27 -5.30 15.69 -23.32
N LEU A 28 -5.81 15.78 -22.08
CA LEU A 28 -5.13 16.49 -20.99
C LEU A 28 -3.83 15.78 -20.59
N MET A 29 -3.84 14.44 -20.53
CA MET A 29 -2.64 13.64 -20.26
C MET A 29 -1.57 13.89 -21.32
N ALA A 30 -1.96 13.85 -22.60
CA ALA A 30 -1.05 14.10 -23.72
C ALA A 30 -0.47 15.53 -23.68
N GLN A 31 -1.30 16.53 -23.41
CA GLN A 31 -0.85 17.90 -23.27
C GLN A 31 0.18 18.09 -22.14
N ARG A 32 -0.05 17.46 -20.98
CA ARG A 32 0.82 17.61 -19.80
C ARG A 32 2.10 16.79 -19.87
N SER A 33 2.03 15.63 -20.48
CA SER A 33 3.13 14.64 -20.49
C SER A 33 3.94 14.62 -21.78
N GLY A 34 3.37 15.05 -22.90
CA GLY A 34 3.90 14.81 -24.24
C GLY A 34 3.66 13.37 -24.74
N VAL A 35 2.93 12.53 -23.96
CA VAL A 35 2.68 11.12 -24.22
C VAL A 35 1.18 10.88 -24.44
N THR A 36 0.84 10.23 -25.54
CA THR A 36 -0.52 9.72 -25.79
C THR A 36 -0.59 8.24 -25.43
N LEU A 37 -1.56 7.86 -24.62
CA LEU A 37 -1.79 6.46 -24.25
C LEU A 37 -2.93 5.88 -25.10
N ARG A 38 -2.67 4.74 -25.75
CA ARG A 38 -3.68 4.01 -26.54
C ARG A 38 -3.72 2.55 -26.12
N VAL A 39 -4.89 2.08 -25.69
CA VAL A 39 -5.09 0.66 -25.40
C VAL A 39 -5.25 -0.08 -26.73
N VAL A 40 -4.42 -1.08 -26.96
CA VAL A 40 -4.42 -1.87 -28.22
C VAL A 40 -4.88 -3.30 -27.98
N ARG A 41 -4.61 -3.87 -26.80
CA ARG A 41 -4.98 -5.24 -26.45
C ARG A 41 -5.45 -5.35 -25.01
N ILE A 42 -6.47 -6.18 -24.78
CA ILE A 42 -6.97 -6.53 -23.45
C ILE A 42 -7.07 -8.05 -23.39
N ALA A 43 -6.40 -8.66 -22.42
CA ALA A 43 -6.51 -10.09 -22.15
C ALA A 43 -7.20 -10.33 -20.79
N SER A 44 -8.32 -11.07 -20.77
CA SER A 44 -9.05 -11.39 -19.55
C SER A 44 -9.85 -12.67 -19.72
N ARG A 45 -10.03 -13.44 -18.64
CA ARG A 45 -10.80 -14.70 -18.65
C ARG A 45 -12.21 -14.59 -19.25
N ARG A 46 -12.82 -13.42 -19.20
CA ARG A 46 -14.16 -13.15 -19.73
C ARG A 46 -14.23 -11.71 -20.25
N GLU A 47 -14.83 -11.55 -21.40
CA GLU A 47 -15.29 -10.24 -21.85
C GLU A 47 -16.43 -9.73 -20.94
N LYS A 48 -16.49 -8.43 -20.75
CA LYS A 48 -17.57 -7.81 -19.97
C LYS A 48 -18.52 -7.07 -20.91
N PRO A 49 -19.75 -7.56 -21.08
CA PRO A 49 -20.74 -6.87 -21.89
C PRO A 49 -20.96 -5.43 -21.41
N GLY A 50 -20.99 -4.50 -22.37
CA GLY A 50 -21.22 -3.07 -22.09
C GLY A 50 -19.99 -2.27 -21.70
N VAL A 51 -18.81 -2.89 -21.57
CA VAL A 51 -17.55 -2.17 -21.41
C VAL A 51 -17.01 -1.75 -22.78
N ASP A 52 -16.86 -0.45 -22.99
CA ASP A 52 -16.22 0.08 -24.20
C ASP A 52 -14.71 -0.14 -24.13
N LEU A 53 -14.19 -1.01 -24.98
CA LEU A 53 -12.78 -1.37 -25.07
C LEU A 53 -11.93 -0.35 -25.85
N MET A 54 -12.51 0.76 -26.30
CA MET A 54 -11.84 1.84 -27.03
C MET A 54 -11.15 1.37 -28.33
N GLY A 55 -11.70 0.34 -28.97
CA GLY A 55 -11.15 -0.28 -30.17
C GLY A 55 -10.01 -1.26 -29.94
N ALA A 56 -9.66 -1.57 -28.69
CA ALA A 56 -8.68 -2.59 -28.37
C ALA A 56 -9.17 -4.00 -28.74
N GLN A 57 -8.27 -4.85 -29.18
CA GLN A 57 -8.56 -6.26 -29.42
C GLN A 57 -8.69 -6.99 -28.07
N PHE A 58 -9.73 -7.82 -27.96
CA PHE A 58 -9.95 -8.65 -26.78
C PHE A 58 -9.46 -10.08 -27.02
N SER A 59 -8.84 -10.67 -25.99
CA SER A 59 -8.45 -12.08 -25.95
C SER A 59 -8.77 -12.71 -24.60
N THR A 60 -8.95 -14.02 -24.59
CA THR A 60 -9.00 -14.83 -23.36
C THR A 60 -7.65 -15.43 -22.99
N ASP A 61 -6.65 -15.28 -23.86
CA ASP A 61 -5.29 -15.81 -23.69
C ASP A 61 -4.30 -14.67 -23.40
N LEU A 62 -3.51 -14.81 -22.34
CA LEU A 62 -2.44 -13.89 -21.99
C LEU A 62 -1.25 -13.96 -22.96
N GLU A 63 -1.10 -15.09 -23.69
CA GLU A 63 -0.07 -15.22 -24.73
C GLU A 63 -0.25 -14.22 -25.86
N ASP A 64 -1.49 -13.93 -26.23
CA ASP A 64 -1.80 -12.91 -27.23
C ASP A 64 -1.37 -11.51 -26.79
N LEU A 65 -1.31 -11.25 -25.48
CA LEU A 65 -0.85 -9.99 -24.92
C LEU A 65 0.70 -9.93 -24.86
N LEU A 66 1.33 -11.02 -24.39
CA LEU A 66 2.78 -11.10 -24.24
C LEU A 66 3.53 -11.10 -25.58
N ASN A 67 2.93 -11.68 -26.61
CA ASN A 67 3.55 -11.83 -27.92
C ASN A 67 3.09 -10.76 -28.93
N ASP A 68 2.29 -9.78 -28.52
CA ASP A 68 1.84 -8.71 -29.40
C ASP A 68 2.94 -7.65 -29.61
N PRO A 69 3.52 -7.54 -30.83
CA PRO A 69 4.56 -6.57 -31.09
C PRO A 69 4.10 -5.11 -31.02
N ASP A 70 2.78 -4.91 -30.99
CA ASP A 70 2.18 -3.59 -30.86
C ASP A 70 2.03 -3.12 -29.40
N VAL A 71 2.38 -3.94 -28.40
CA VAL A 71 2.29 -3.59 -27.00
C VAL A 71 3.63 -3.03 -26.50
N ASP A 72 3.64 -1.74 -26.14
CA ASP A 72 4.82 -1.07 -25.58
C ASP A 72 4.93 -1.23 -24.06
N VAL A 73 3.78 -1.28 -23.34
CA VAL A 73 3.70 -1.38 -21.87
C VAL A 73 2.54 -2.28 -21.50
N ILE A 74 2.76 -3.20 -20.57
CA ILE A 74 1.73 -4.06 -20.00
C ILE A 74 1.24 -3.47 -18.68
N LEU A 75 -0.09 -3.33 -18.52
CA LEU A 75 -0.75 -3.03 -17.28
C LEU A 75 -1.25 -4.34 -16.66
N GLU A 76 -0.58 -4.86 -15.62
CA GLU A 76 -1.01 -6.05 -14.89
C GLU A 76 -2.04 -5.65 -13.82
N LEU A 77 -3.29 -6.06 -14.05
CA LEU A 77 -4.46 -5.74 -13.23
C LEU A 77 -5.30 -7.00 -12.93
N ILE A 78 -4.63 -8.18 -12.91
CA ILE A 78 -5.30 -9.47 -12.68
C ILE A 78 -5.53 -9.70 -11.18
N GLY A 79 -4.51 -9.40 -10.36
CA GLY A 79 -4.46 -9.76 -8.95
C GLY A 79 -4.09 -11.24 -8.70
N GLY A 80 -3.84 -11.58 -7.43
CA GLY A 80 -3.29 -12.89 -7.04
C GLY A 80 -1.80 -13.02 -7.35
N GLU A 81 -1.20 -14.17 -7.03
CA GLU A 81 0.26 -14.31 -7.16
C GLU A 81 0.67 -15.10 -8.42
N GLY A 82 0.07 -16.27 -8.70
CA GLY A 82 0.58 -17.21 -9.69
C GLY A 82 0.67 -16.65 -11.11
N VAL A 83 -0.48 -16.43 -11.74
CA VAL A 83 -0.56 -15.99 -13.16
C VAL A 83 0.01 -14.58 -13.34
N ALA A 84 -0.20 -13.70 -12.36
CA ALA A 84 0.31 -12.33 -12.40
C ALA A 84 1.84 -12.30 -12.31
N LEU A 85 2.44 -13.10 -11.43
CA LEU A 85 3.89 -13.22 -11.30
C LEU A 85 4.55 -13.75 -12.60
N ASP A 86 3.97 -14.80 -13.19
CA ASP A 86 4.47 -15.36 -14.46
C ASP A 86 4.42 -14.32 -15.59
N LEU A 87 3.29 -13.63 -15.74
CA LEU A 87 3.12 -12.55 -16.68
C LEU A 87 4.20 -11.46 -16.53
N ILE A 88 4.38 -10.97 -15.29
CA ILE A 88 5.37 -9.91 -15.01
C ILE A 88 6.79 -10.39 -15.38
N ARG A 89 7.19 -11.58 -14.91
CA ARG A 89 8.52 -12.14 -15.19
C ARG A 89 8.80 -12.27 -16.68
N ARG A 90 7.85 -12.81 -17.43
CA ARG A 90 8.00 -13.02 -18.87
C ARG A 90 8.03 -11.70 -19.64
N ALA A 91 7.21 -10.74 -19.27
CA ALA A 91 7.24 -9.41 -19.86
C ALA A 91 8.59 -8.73 -19.63
N LEU A 92 9.09 -8.75 -18.38
CA LEU A 92 10.38 -8.16 -18.04
C LEU A 92 11.55 -8.87 -18.72
N ALA A 93 11.51 -10.20 -18.85
CA ALA A 93 12.51 -10.98 -19.58
C ALA A 93 12.56 -10.63 -21.08
N SER A 94 11.42 -10.21 -21.63
CA SER A 94 11.31 -9.71 -23.02
C SER A 94 11.57 -8.20 -23.15
N ASN A 95 12.05 -7.54 -22.08
CA ASN A 95 12.24 -6.08 -22.00
C ASN A 95 10.95 -5.28 -22.22
N THR A 96 9.78 -5.86 -22.00
CA THR A 96 8.50 -5.15 -22.04
C THR A 96 8.21 -4.56 -20.67
N PRO A 97 8.10 -3.22 -20.55
CA PRO A 97 7.78 -2.56 -19.29
C PRO A 97 6.42 -2.96 -18.73
N VAL A 98 6.33 -3.04 -17.40
CA VAL A 98 5.12 -3.44 -16.69
C VAL A 98 4.73 -2.39 -15.65
N VAL A 99 3.44 -2.09 -15.60
CA VAL A 99 2.81 -1.38 -14.48
C VAL A 99 1.91 -2.36 -13.75
N THR A 100 2.08 -2.53 -12.46
CA THR A 100 1.26 -3.45 -11.66
C THR A 100 0.61 -2.76 -10.46
N ALA A 101 -0.61 -3.16 -10.13
CA ALA A 101 -1.29 -2.80 -8.88
C ALA A 101 -1.22 -3.94 -7.84
N ASN A 102 -0.44 -4.97 -8.08
CA ASN A 102 -0.46 -6.23 -7.34
C ASN A 102 0.49 -6.22 -6.16
N LYS A 103 -0.01 -5.79 -5.01
CA LYS A 103 0.76 -5.75 -3.76
C LYS A 103 1.27 -7.12 -3.30
N ALA A 104 0.49 -8.21 -3.55
CA ALA A 104 0.86 -9.54 -3.08
C ALA A 104 2.11 -10.04 -3.82
N VAL A 105 2.15 -9.92 -5.14
CA VAL A 105 3.33 -10.28 -5.95
C VAL A 105 4.56 -9.50 -5.49
N LEU A 106 4.43 -8.20 -5.21
CA LEU A 106 5.57 -7.39 -4.78
C LEU A 106 6.04 -7.73 -3.37
N ALA A 107 5.12 -7.90 -2.41
CA ALA A 107 5.48 -8.20 -1.03
C ALA A 107 6.21 -9.55 -0.89
N VAL A 108 5.84 -10.54 -1.71
CA VAL A 108 6.38 -11.91 -1.61
C VAL A 108 7.55 -12.13 -2.58
N HIS A 109 7.50 -11.54 -3.78
CA HIS A 109 8.45 -11.82 -4.86
C HIS A 109 9.27 -10.59 -5.31
N GLY A 110 9.12 -9.46 -4.60
CA GLY A 110 9.74 -8.18 -4.98
C GLY A 110 11.24 -8.25 -5.17
N ASN A 111 11.98 -8.94 -4.30
CA ASN A 111 13.44 -9.10 -4.44
C ASN A 111 13.84 -9.72 -5.78
N GLY A 112 13.17 -10.81 -6.20
CA GLY A 112 13.42 -11.44 -7.49
C GLY A 112 13.08 -10.53 -8.65
N LEU A 113 11.91 -9.89 -8.61
CA LEU A 113 11.46 -8.98 -9.67
C LEU A 113 12.39 -7.78 -9.84
N MET A 114 12.87 -7.21 -8.75
CA MET A 114 13.80 -6.07 -8.81
C MET A 114 15.18 -6.46 -9.33
N SER A 115 15.64 -7.70 -9.11
CA SER A 115 16.89 -8.20 -9.67
C SER A 115 16.78 -8.57 -11.14
N GLU A 116 15.63 -9.14 -11.55
CA GLU A 116 15.38 -9.62 -12.92
C GLU A 116 15.14 -8.48 -13.93
N SER A 117 14.49 -7.41 -13.51
CA SER A 117 13.98 -6.38 -14.42
C SER A 117 14.95 -5.25 -14.72
N GLY A 118 16.10 -5.22 -14.06
CA GLY A 118 16.71 -3.91 -13.96
C GLY A 118 15.63 -2.89 -13.55
N LYS A 119 15.69 -2.35 -12.37
CA LYS A 119 14.74 -1.49 -11.62
C LYS A 119 13.96 -0.42 -12.42
N GLN A 120 14.15 -0.34 -13.74
CA GLN A 120 13.63 0.71 -14.61
C GLN A 120 12.36 0.32 -15.38
N LEU A 121 12.05 -0.98 -15.49
CA LEU A 121 10.95 -1.48 -16.31
C LEU A 121 9.68 -1.81 -15.53
N LEU A 122 9.76 -1.93 -14.19
CA LEU A 122 8.62 -2.22 -13.34
C LEU A 122 8.20 -0.97 -12.56
N ARG A 123 6.91 -0.63 -12.64
CA ARG A 123 6.28 0.45 -11.89
C ARG A 123 5.08 -0.10 -11.12
N PHE A 124 4.82 0.46 -9.93
CA PHE A 124 3.83 -0.14 -9.04
C PHE A 124 3.22 0.85 -8.03
N GLU A 125 3.10 2.13 -8.37
CA GLU A 125 2.46 3.14 -7.50
C GLU A 125 1.10 2.68 -7.00
N ALA A 126 0.31 2.05 -7.87
CA ALA A 126 -1.02 1.57 -7.58
C ALA A 126 -1.09 0.41 -6.57
N SER A 127 0.04 -0.20 -6.20
CA SER A 127 0.10 -1.32 -5.25
C SER A 127 -0.07 -0.90 -3.79
N VAL A 128 0.18 0.38 -3.46
CA VAL A 128 0.08 0.91 -2.09
C VAL A 128 -0.81 2.13 -2.05
N ALA A 129 -1.80 2.13 -1.16
CA ALA A 129 -2.66 3.27 -0.84
C ALA A 129 -3.40 3.91 -2.04
N GLY A 130 -3.68 3.13 -3.08
CA GLY A 130 -4.56 3.46 -4.20
C GLY A 130 -4.20 4.74 -4.95
N ALA A 131 -4.93 5.83 -4.73
CA ALA A 131 -4.69 7.11 -5.42
C ALA A 131 -3.58 7.96 -4.82
N ILE A 132 -3.08 7.60 -3.63
CA ILE A 132 -2.04 8.38 -2.94
C ILE A 132 -0.69 8.13 -3.62
N PRO A 133 0.00 9.17 -4.13
CA PRO A 133 1.28 9.02 -4.80
C PRO A 133 2.42 8.83 -3.79
N ILE A 134 2.34 7.76 -2.98
CA ILE A 134 3.26 7.56 -1.85
C ILE A 134 4.62 7.06 -2.29
N ILE A 135 4.68 6.17 -3.29
CA ILE A 135 5.94 5.65 -3.80
C ILE A 135 6.73 6.77 -4.48
N GLN A 136 6.08 7.57 -5.35
CA GLN A 136 6.70 8.75 -5.93
C GLN A 136 7.04 9.80 -4.87
N GLY A 137 6.18 9.96 -3.86
CA GLY A 137 6.44 10.84 -2.71
C GLY A 137 7.75 10.47 -2.01
N MET A 138 7.95 9.20 -1.72
CA MET A 138 9.16 8.69 -1.05
C MET A 138 10.38 8.72 -1.96
N THR A 139 10.27 8.17 -3.18
CA THR A 139 11.42 7.93 -4.07
C THR A 139 11.82 9.15 -4.90
N GLY A 140 10.93 10.13 -5.06
CA GLY A 140 11.15 11.37 -5.81
C GLY A 140 11.07 12.60 -4.91
N GLY A 141 9.90 12.88 -4.34
CA GLY A 141 9.67 14.10 -3.54
C GLY A 141 10.53 14.21 -2.29
N LEU A 142 10.75 13.11 -1.59
CA LEU A 142 11.56 13.03 -0.37
C LEU A 142 12.93 12.38 -0.58
N ALA A 143 13.34 12.14 -1.83
CA ALA A 143 14.59 11.42 -2.15
C ALA A 143 15.87 12.06 -1.58
N ALA A 144 15.85 13.35 -1.26
CA ALA A 144 16.98 14.06 -0.64
C ALA A 144 17.07 13.87 0.89
N ASN A 145 16.10 13.16 1.49
CA ASN A 145 16.00 13.03 2.94
C ASN A 145 16.28 11.59 3.40
N ARG A 146 16.84 11.46 4.60
CA ARG A 146 16.74 10.21 5.34
C ARG A 146 15.35 10.11 5.94
N LEU A 147 14.65 9.01 5.67
CA LEU A 147 13.36 8.74 6.30
C LEU A 147 13.61 8.14 7.68
N ASP A 148 13.09 8.78 8.74
CA ASP A 148 13.28 8.34 10.12
C ASP A 148 12.13 7.42 10.56
N SER A 149 10.88 7.73 10.17
CA SER A 149 9.73 6.88 10.48
C SER A 149 8.58 7.08 9.48
N LEU A 150 7.73 6.06 9.41
CA LEU A 150 6.51 6.05 8.62
C LEU A 150 5.36 5.46 9.46
N PHE A 151 4.21 6.14 9.45
CA PHE A 151 2.97 5.71 10.08
C PHE A 151 1.86 5.73 9.05
N GLY A 152 1.25 4.57 8.78
CA GLY A 152 0.27 4.45 7.69
C GLY A 152 -1.06 3.88 8.15
N ILE A 153 -2.15 4.61 7.91
CA ILE A 153 -3.49 4.05 7.80
C ILE A 153 -3.62 3.56 6.35
N ILE A 154 -3.29 2.29 6.12
CA ILE A 154 -3.18 1.71 4.77
C ILE A 154 -4.20 0.61 4.48
N ASN A 155 -5.14 0.39 5.39
CA ASN A 155 -6.32 -0.44 5.17
C ASN A 155 -7.60 0.35 5.48
N GLY A 156 -8.41 0.63 4.44
CA GLY A 156 -9.63 1.43 4.56
C GLY A 156 -10.74 0.73 5.32
N THR A 157 -10.85 -0.60 5.23
CA THR A 157 -11.85 -1.41 5.92
C THR A 157 -11.67 -1.32 7.44
N CYS A 158 -10.44 -1.53 7.92
CA CYS A 158 -10.11 -1.39 9.35
C CYS A 158 -10.37 0.03 9.86
N ASN A 159 -9.98 1.05 9.08
CA ASN A 159 -10.21 2.45 9.49
C ASN A 159 -11.70 2.79 9.53
N TYR A 160 -12.51 2.29 8.59
CA TYR A 160 -13.97 2.44 8.61
C TYR A 160 -14.56 1.79 9.85
N ILE A 161 -14.19 0.53 10.16
CA ILE A 161 -14.71 -0.21 11.32
C ILE A 161 -14.45 0.57 12.62
N PHE A 162 -13.22 1.01 12.86
CA PHE A 162 -12.91 1.78 14.06
C PHE A 162 -13.62 3.13 14.13
N GLY A 163 -13.78 3.82 12.99
CA GLY A 163 -14.53 5.07 12.94
C GLY A 163 -16.02 4.90 13.31
N GLU A 164 -16.65 3.82 12.85
CA GLU A 164 -18.05 3.52 13.17
C GLU A 164 -18.21 3.06 14.62
N MET A 165 -17.29 2.21 15.13
CA MET A 165 -17.29 1.81 16.54
C MET A 165 -17.10 3.04 17.46
N GLU A 166 -16.21 3.97 17.10
CA GLU A 166 -15.98 5.20 17.88
C GLU A 166 -17.19 6.13 17.88
N SER A 167 -17.80 6.35 16.70
CA SER A 167 -18.86 7.35 16.56
C SER A 167 -20.22 6.88 17.06
N LYS A 168 -20.52 5.58 16.92
CA LYS A 168 -21.83 5.01 17.23
C LYS A 168 -21.85 4.16 18.51
N GLY A 169 -20.69 3.75 19.02
CA GLY A 169 -20.60 2.79 20.13
C GLY A 169 -21.08 1.39 19.75
N THR A 170 -21.06 1.06 18.44
CA THR A 170 -21.55 -0.22 17.91
C THR A 170 -20.47 -1.28 18.03
N PRO A 171 -20.79 -2.54 18.45
CA PRO A 171 -19.83 -3.62 18.54
C PRO A 171 -19.20 -3.99 17.19
N PHE A 172 -17.97 -4.54 17.25
CA PHE A 172 -17.17 -4.91 16.08
C PHE A 172 -17.92 -5.75 15.05
N ASP A 173 -18.61 -6.82 15.49
CA ASP A 173 -19.29 -7.76 14.58
C ASP A 173 -20.45 -7.10 13.81
N GLU A 174 -21.17 -6.18 14.44
CA GLU A 174 -22.26 -5.44 13.81
C GLU A 174 -21.73 -4.45 12.77
N VAL A 175 -20.64 -3.75 13.09
CA VAL A 175 -20.00 -2.81 12.15
C VAL A 175 -19.37 -3.57 10.97
N LEU A 176 -18.77 -4.74 11.23
CA LEU A 176 -18.22 -5.59 10.17
C LEU A 176 -19.33 -6.05 9.21
N ALA A 177 -20.47 -6.51 9.72
CA ALA A 177 -21.61 -6.89 8.89
C ALA A 177 -22.13 -5.72 8.03
N GLU A 178 -22.14 -4.51 8.58
CA GLU A 178 -22.50 -3.32 7.83
C GLU A 178 -21.45 -2.97 6.76
N ALA A 179 -20.16 -3.09 7.05
CA ALA A 179 -19.07 -2.90 6.10
C ALA A 179 -19.20 -3.89 4.90
N GLN A 180 -19.55 -5.15 5.18
CA GLN A 180 -19.82 -6.16 4.14
C GLN A 180 -21.04 -5.77 3.30
N ARG A 181 -22.14 -5.33 3.91
CA ARG A 181 -23.34 -4.88 3.21
C ARG A 181 -23.07 -3.69 2.28
N LEU A 182 -22.19 -2.77 2.70
CA LEU A 182 -21.79 -1.60 1.92
C LEU A 182 -20.71 -1.91 0.85
N GLY A 183 -20.16 -3.13 0.85
CA GLY A 183 -19.10 -3.54 -0.07
C GLY A 183 -17.71 -3.02 0.30
N TYR A 184 -17.50 -2.57 1.54
CA TYR A 184 -16.19 -2.19 2.07
C TYR A 184 -15.39 -3.38 2.59
N ALA A 185 -16.07 -4.47 2.93
CA ALA A 185 -15.46 -5.75 3.29
C ALA A 185 -16.04 -6.87 2.42
N GLU A 186 -15.21 -7.85 2.08
CA GLU A 186 -15.63 -9.06 1.36
C GLU A 186 -16.33 -10.05 2.30
N ALA A 187 -16.91 -11.12 1.74
CA ALA A 187 -17.55 -12.18 2.52
C ALA A 187 -16.56 -12.86 3.49
N ASP A 188 -15.32 -13.07 3.05
CA ASP A 188 -14.21 -13.41 3.94
C ASP A 188 -13.33 -12.15 4.12
N PRO A 189 -13.47 -11.42 5.23
CA PRO A 189 -12.75 -10.20 5.47
C PRO A 189 -11.36 -10.40 6.12
N SER A 190 -10.94 -11.65 6.34
CA SER A 190 -9.75 -11.99 7.13
C SER A 190 -8.49 -11.31 6.63
N PHE A 191 -8.32 -11.19 5.30
CA PHE A 191 -7.17 -10.52 4.71
C PHE A 191 -7.02 -9.05 5.17
N ASP A 192 -8.14 -8.35 5.36
CA ASP A 192 -8.16 -6.98 5.86
C ASP A 192 -8.04 -6.94 7.39
N ILE A 193 -8.98 -7.60 8.10
CA ILE A 193 -9.14 -7.42 9.55
C ILE A 193 -8.09 -8.14 10.39
N ASP A 194 -7.35 -9.10 9.81
CA ASP A 194 -6.20 -9.74 10.45
C ASP A 194 -4.86 -9.03 10.10
N GLY A 195 -4.90 -7.93 9.32
CA GLY A 195 -3.77 -7.05 9.07
C GLY A 195 -2.87 -7.44 7.89
N VAL A 196 -3.19 -8.52 7.17
CA VAL A 196 -2.35 -9.05 6.09
C VAL A 196 -2.26 -8.08 4.90
N ASP A 197 -3.38 -7.46 4.51
CA ASP A 197 -3.39 -6.42 3.47
C ASP A 197 -2.44 -5.26 3.80
N ALA A 198 -2.52 -4.77 5.04
CA ALA A 198 -1.65 -3.69 5.51
C ALA A 198 -0.17 -4.12 5.56
N ALA A 199 0.11 -5.37 5.94
CA ALA A 199 1.47 -5.90 5.98
C ALA A 199 2.10 -6.00 4.59
N HIS A 200 1.36 -6.44 3.57
CA HIS A 200 1.84 -6.45 2.18
C HIS A 200 2.24 -5.05 1.71
N LYS A 201 1.39 -4.05 1.97
CA LYS A 201 1.69 -2.65 1.62
C LYS A 201 2.88 -2.11 2.41
N LEU A 202 2.95 -2.41 3.71
CA LEU A 202 4.05 -1.98 4.57
C LEU A 202 5.38 -2.57 4.12
N THR A 203 5.42 -3.85 3.70
CA THR A 203 6.61 -4.50 3.16
C THR A 203 7.15 -3.76 1.94
N ILE A 204 6.29 -3.30 1.06
CA ILE A 204 6.70 -2.51 -0.11
C ILE A 204 7.32 -1.17 0.32
N LEU A 205 6.67 -0.45 1.23
CA LEU A 205 7.18 0.83 1.74
C LEU A 205 8.49 0.66 2.52
N LEU A 206 8.60 -0.42 3.30
CA LEU A 206 9.80 -0.80 4.04
C LEU A 206 10.98 -1.02 3.09
N ALA A 207 10.79 -1.81 2.04
CA ALA A 207 11.81 -2.07 1.04
C ALA A 207 12.28 -0.80 0.34
N LEU A 208 11.34 0.06 -0.05
CA LEU A 208 11.65 1.28 -0.81
C LEU A 208 12.34 2.37 0.02
N GLY A 209 11.96 2.53 1.28
CA GLY A 209 12.40 3.66 2.08
C GLY A 209 13.45 3.35 3.14
N PHE A 210 13.63 2.07 3.52
CA PHE A 210 14.40 1.74 4.74
C PHE A 210 15.38 0.57 4.56
N THR A 211 14.97 -0.56 3.98
CA THR A 211 15.82 -1.76 3.97
C THR A 211 16.40 -2.12 2.60
N GLY A 212 15.74 -1.75 1.51
CA GLY A 212 16.10 -2.21 0.16
C GLY A 212 15.66 -3.65 -0.14
N GLU A 213 15.08 -4.37 0.82
CA GLU A 213 14.69 -5.77 0.70
C GLU A 213 13.22 -5.98 1.07
N TYR A 214 12.53 -6.84 0.31
CA TYR A 214 11.14 -7.22 0.53
C TYR A 214 11.10 -8.46 1.42
N ASP A 215 10.82 -8.28 2.71
CA ASP A 215 10.70 -9.38 3.68
C ASP A 215 9.39 -9.26 4.47
N LEU A 216 8.33 -9.86 3.94
CA LEU A 216 7.03 -9.91 4.60
C LEU A 216 7.08 -10.69 5.91
N SER A 217 7.95 -11.70 6.01
CA SER A 217 8.04 -12.57 7.19
C SER A 217 8.61 -11.86 8.42
N ALA A 218 9.36 -10.79 8.21
CA ALA A 218 9.93 -9.97 9.27
C ALA A 218 8.98 -8.89 9.80
N VAL A 219 7.86 -8.63 9.12
CA VAL A 219 6.85 -7.69 9.59
C VAL A 219 5.99 -8.33 10.66
N HIS A 220 5.94 -7.74 11.87
CA HIS A 220 5.00 -8.18 12.90
C HIS A 220 3.58 -7.77 12.52
N ILE A 221 2.60 -8.70 12.65
CA ILE A 221 1.23 -8.49 12.19
C ILE A 221 0.26 -8.83 13.31
N GLU A 222 -0.59 -7.85 13.67
CA GLU A 222 -1.77 -8.03 14.52
C GLU A 222 -2.98 -7.41 13.84
N GLY A 223 -4.10 -8.12 13.88
CA GLY A 223 -5.39 -7.64 13.37
C GLY A 223 -6.17 -6.80 14.38
N ILE A 224 -7.44 -6.52 14.03
CA ILE A 224 -8.30 -5.61 14.81
C ILE A 224 -9.40 -6.30 15.63
N ARG A 225 -9.56 -7.62 15.53
CA ARG A 225 -10.69 -8.38 16.10
C ARG A 225 -10.83 -8.26 17.62
N HIS A 226 -9.74 -8.03 18.32
CA HIS A 226 -9.68 -8.00 19.79
C HIS A 226 -10.06 -6.64 20.39
N VAL A 227 -10.17 -5.59 19.56
CA VAL A 227 -10.53 -4.25 20.04
C VAL A 227 -12.02 -4.15 20.28
N THR A 228 -12.39 -3.70 21.46
CA THR A 228 -13.79 -3.54 21.89
C THR A 228 -14.20 -2.07 21.96
N VAL A 229 -15.49 -1.81 22.05
CA VAL A 229 -16.03 -0.45 22.28
C VAL A 229 -15.47 0.14 23.58
N ALA A 230 -15.28 -0.69 24.63
CA ALA A 230 -14.69 -0.25 25.88
C ALA A 230 -13.26 0.27 25.71
N ASP A 231 -12.42 -0.42 24.89
CA ASP A 231 -11.06 0.03 24.58
C ASP A 231 -11.07 1.40 23.90
N ILE A 232 -12.00 1.60 22.95
CA ILE A 232 -12.15 2.87 22.24
C ILE A 232 -12.59 4.00 23.20
N GLN A 233 -13.48 3.71 24.15
CA GLN A 233 -13.91 4.66 25.14
C GLN A 233 -12.77 5.05 26.09
N PHE A 234 -12.02 4.08 26.62
CA PHE A 234 -10.85 4.34 27.45
C PHE A 234 -9.75 5.12 26.70
N ALA A 235 -9.48 4.76 25.44
CA ALA A 235 -8.55 5.53 24.61
C ALA A 235 -8.99 7.00 24.50
N LYS A 236 -10.28 7.24 24.26
CA LYS A 236 -10.84 8.59 24.15
C LYS A 236 -10.71 9.38 25.46
N GLU A 237 -10.98 8.75 26.63
CA GLU A 237 -10.80 9.37 27.93
C GLU A 237 -9.35 9.77 28.19
N LEU A 238 -8.40 8.97 27.71
CA LEU A 238 -6.97 9.25 27.77
C LEU A 238 -6.48 10.27 26.71
N GLY A 239 -7.36 10.77 25.83
CA GLY A 239 -7.02 11.73 24.79
C GLY A 239 -6.48 11.13 23.50
N TYR A 240 -6.74 9.84 23.26
CA TYR A 240 -6.28 9.11 22.07
C TYR A 240 -7.44 8.59 21.22
N LYS A 241 -7.11 8.21 19.99
CA LYS A 241 -7.93 7.37 19.10
C LYS A 241 -7.20 6.09 18.77
N ILE A 242 -7.93 4.98 18.65
CA ILE A 242 -7.36 3.72 18.18
C ILE A 242 -7.37 3.73 16.66
N LYS A 243 -6.20 3.46 16.05
CA LYS A 243 -6.03 3.28 14.62
C LYS A 243 -5.26 1.99 14.36
N HIS A 244 -5.59 1.29 13.28
CA HIS A 244 -4.79 0.18 12.78
C HIS A 244 -3.70 0.74 11.87
N LEU A 245 -2.45 0.66 12.32
CA LEU A 245 -1.32 1.32 11.66
C LEU A 245 -0.31 0.30 11.13
N GLY A 246 0.19 0.55 9.91
CA GLY A 246 1.51 0.11 9.52
C GLY A 246 2.55 1.09 10.03
N ILE A 247 3.56 0.61 10.74
CA ILE A 247 4.60 1.42 11.38
C ILE A 247 5.96 0.93 10.92
N ILE A 248 6.79 1.85 10.42
CA ILE A 248 8.21 1.65 10.17
C ILE A 248 8.95 2.72 10.97
N GLN A 249 9.98 2.33 11.71
CA GLN A 249 10.77 3.28 12.48
C GLN A 249 12.22 2.85 12.56
N ASN A 250 13.13 3.77 12.25
CA ASN A 250 14.56 3.55 12.49
C ASN A 250 14.85 3.56 13.99
N ALA A 251 15.58 2.57 14.44
CA ALA A 251 16.05 2.45 15.81
C ALA A 251 17.58 2.23 15.81
N ALA A 252 18.23 2.43 16.96
CA ALA A 252 19.68 2.30 17.06
C ALA A 252 20.21 0.90 16.66
N ALA A 253 19.40 -0.14 16.83
CA ALA A 253 19.78 -1.54 16.56
C ALA A 253 19.25 -2.09 15.22
N GLY A 254 18.49 -1.29 14.43
CA GLY A 254 17.89 -1.75 13.19
C GLY A 254 16.62 -0.98 12.86
N VAL A 255 15.71 -1.62 12.14
CA VAL A 255 14.41 -1.03 11.72
C VAL A 255 13.27 -1.82 12.35
N GLU A 256 12.32 -1.12 12.96
CA GLU A 256 11.06 -1.70 13.40
C GLU A 256 10.07 -1.72 12.22
N ALA A 257 9.38 -2.85 12.01
CA ALA A 257 8.33 -2.98 11.00
C ALA A 257 7.17 -3.77 11.59
N ARG A 258 6.02 -3.12 11.77
CA ARG A 258 4.87 -3.73 12.44
C ARG A 258 3.53 -3.18 11.95
N VAL A 259 2.53 -4.04 11.96
CA VAL A 259 1.12 -3.71 11.71
C VAL A 259 0.33 -4.11 12.95
N HIS A 260 -0.28 -3.15 13.61
CA HIS A 260 -1.11 -3.40 14.81
C HIS A 260 -2.00 -2.20 15.14
N CYS A 261 -2.91 -2.38 16.09
CA CYS A 261 -3.68 -1.29 16.68
C CYS A 261 -2.78 -0.40 17.53
N ALA A 262 -2.87 0.91 17.34
CA ALA A 262 -2.09 1.90 18.07
C ALA A 262 -2.95 3.02 18.60
N LEU A 263 -2.59 3.55 19.77
CA LEU A 263 -3.15 4.77 20.34
C LEU A 263 -2.50 5.98 19.67
N VAL A 264 -3.28 6.77 18.95
CA VAL A 264 -2.83 7.98 18.26
C VAL A 264 -3.38 9.19 18.98
N PRO A 265 -2.58 10.18 19.43
CA PRO A 265 -3.07 11.38 20.08
C PRO A 265 -4.19 12.03 19.26
N SER A 266 -5.32 12.37 19.88
CA SER A 266 -6.50 12.89 19.19
C SER A 266 -6.22 14.22 18.45
N SER A 267 -5.20 14.95 18.86
CA SER A 267 -4.72 16.17 18.19
C SER A 267 -3.91 15.94 16.93
N ALA A 268 -3.39 14.72 16.72
CA ALA A 268 -2.59 14.39 15.54
C ALA A 268 -3.45 14.36 14.26
N LEU A 269 -2.90 14.79 13.14
CA LEU A 269 -3.59 14.77 11.85
C LEU A 269 -4.01 13.34 11.46
N LEU A 270 -3.14 12.36 11.69
CA LEU A 270 -3.39 10.96 11.38
C LEU A 270 -4.60 10.40 12.14
N ALA A 271 -4.82 10.81 13.40
CA ALA A 271 -5.97 10.41 14.21
C ALA A 271 -7.32 10.83 13.59
N ASN A 272 -7.31 11.87 12.77
CA ASN A 272 -8.52 12.47 12.17
C ASN A 272 -8.79 12.01 10.72
N VAL A 273 -8.04 11.04 10.22
CA VAL A 273 -8.34 10.34 8.96
C VAL A 273 -9.43 9.31 9.22
N ASN A 274 -10.62 9.51 8.65
CA ASN A 274 -11.82 8.73 8.95
C ASN A 274 -12.40 8.02 7.71
N GLY A 275 -13.37 7.14 7.93
CA GLY A 275 -14.03 6.36 6.89
C GLY A 275 -13.07 5.41 6.19
N VAL A 276 -13.25 5.21 4.88
CA VAL A 276 -12.41 4.34 4.05
C VAL A 276 -11.13 5.02 3.55
N MET A 277 -10.80 6.21 4.06
CA MET A 277 -9.62 6.97 3.64
C MET A 277 -8.35 6.34 4.16
N ASN A 278 -7.30 6.41 3.35
CA ASN A 278 -5.95 6.06 3.74
C ASN A 278 -5.12 7.33 3.99
N ALA A 279 -4.07 7.19 4.78
CA ALA A 279 -3.06 8.23 4.95
C ALA A 279 -1.72 7.61 5.31
N VAL A 280 -0.65 8.23 4.85
CA VAL A 280 0.72 7.88 5.21
C VAL A 280 1.44 9.14 5.67
N GLN A 281 1.89 9.11 6.91
CA GLN A 281 2.70 10.14 7.53
C GLN A 281 4.15 9.68 7.51
N ILE A 282 5.05 10.53 7.03
CA ILE A 282 6.49 10.27 6.98
C ILE A 282 7.19 11.36 7.78
N ILE A 283 8.10 10.96 8.64
CA ILE A 283 9.02 11.87 9.34
C ILE A 283 10.41 11.67 8.75
N SER A 284 11.01 12.76 8.34
CA SER A 284 12.34 12.78 7.73
C SER A 284 13.21 13.90 8.28
N ASP A 285 14.53 13.75 8.13
CA ASP A 285 15.52 14.64 8.74
C ASP A 285 15.50 16.08 8.20
N GLY A 286 15.20 16.25 6.90
CA GLY A 286 15.21 17.58 6.27
C GLY A 286 13.82 18.17 6.08
N ALA A 287 12.84 17.37 5.56
CA ALA A 287 11.49 17.85 5.30
C ALA A 287 10.59 17.84 6.55
N GLY A 288 11.02 17.18 7.64
CA GLY A 288 10.20 17.03 8.85
C GLY A 288 9.00 16.10 8.61
N GLU A 289 7.88 16.45 9.21
CA GLU A 289 6.63 15.68 9.11
C GLU A 289 5.88 16.01 7.82
N THR A 290 5.57 15.00 7.01
CA THR A 290 4.74 15.11 5.81
C THR A 290 3.59 14.11 5.88
N LEU A 291 2.39 14.49 5.45
CA LEU A 291 1.21 13.63 5.43
C LEU A 291 0.61 13.57 4.02
N PHE A 292 0.46 12.36 3.50
CA PHE A 292 -0.23 12.05 2.27
C PHE A 292 -1.56 11.39 2.60
N SER A 293 -2.68 11.90 2.11
CA SER A 293 -4.01 11.33 2.40
C SER A 293 -4.90 11.33 1.16
N GLY A 294 -5.70 10.29 1.02
CA GLY A 294 -6.60 10.12 -0.13
C GLY A 294 -7.36 8.80 -0.11
N PRO A 295 -8.13 8.49 -1.16
CA PRO A 295 -8.78 7.20 -1.32
C PRO A 295 -7.75 6.07 -1.46
N GLY A 296 -7.80 5.10 -0.55
CA GLY A 296 -6.86 3.96 -0.53
C GLY A 296 -7.21 2.84 -1.50
N ALA A 297 -8.42 2.84 -2.07
CA ALA A 297 -8.92 1.87 -3.02
C ALA A 297 -10.00 2.49 -3.91
N GLY A 298 -10.42 1.74 -4.94
CA GLY A 298 -11.45 2.18 -5.87
C GLY A 298 -10.96 2.14 -7.32
N GLY A 299 -11.87 1.86 -8.25
CA GLY A 299 -11.54 1.65 -9.66
C GLY A 299 -10.76 2.81 -10.28
N GLU A 300 -11.34 4.01 -10.29
CA GLU A 300 -10.67 5.20 -10.85
C GLU A 300 -9.52 5.71 -9.97
N ALA A 301 -9.64 5.58 -8.65
CA ALA A 301 -8.59 5.98 -7.73
C ALA A 301 -7.28 5.21 -8.01
N THR A 302 -7.35 3.88 -8.05
CA THR A 302 -6.22 3.01 -8.37
C THR A 302 -5.76 3.20 -9.84
N ALA A 303 -6.69 3.35 -10.77
CA ALA A 303 -6.39 3.61 -12.18
C ALA A 303 -5.60 4.92 -12.39
N SER A 304 -5.81 5.93 -11.56
CA SER A 304 -5.04 7.18 -11.61
C SER A 304 -3.55 6.92 -11.37
N ALA A 305 -3.21 6.09 -10.38
CA ALA A 305 -1.81 5.72 -10.10
C ALA A 305 -1.21 4.85 -11.22
N VAL A 306 -1.98 3.87 -11.74
CA VAL A 306 -1.59 3.04 -12.90
C VAL A 306 -1.24 3.93 -14.10
N LEU A 307 -2.09 4.89 -14.43
CA LEU A 307 -1.86 5.79 -15.57
C LEU A 307 -0.70 6.76 -15.33
N SER A 308 -0.49 7.21 -14.09
CA SER A 308 0.68 8.01 -13.74
C SER A 308 1.99 7.26 -14.03
N ASP A 309 2.05 5.98 -13.65
CA ASP A 309 3.19 5.11 -13.93
C ASP A 309 3.36 4.85 -15.45
N ALA A 310 2.27 4.58 -16.16
CA ALA A 310 2.30 4.41 -17.61
C ALA A 310 2.82 5.67 -18.34
N LEU A 311 2.41 6.86 -17.91
CA LEU A 311 2.91 8.13 -18.45
C LEU A 311 4.40 8.35 -18.11
N ALA A 312 4.84 7.96 -16.91
CA ALA A 312 6.25 8.04 -16.53
C ALA A 312 7.12 7.13 -17.38
N LEU A 313 6.68 5.88 -17.60
CA LEU A 313 7.35 4.96 -18.53
C LEU A 313 7.35 5.49 -19.96
N GLY A 314 6.25 6.04 -20.44
CA GLY A 314 6.15 6.62 -21.77
C GLY A 314 7.13 7.78 -21.98
N LYS A 315 7.33 8.63 -21.00
CA LYS A 315 8.37 9.68 -21.05
C LYS A 315 9.76 9.08 -21.08
N GLN A 316 10.03 8.07 -20.28
CA GLN A 316 11.32 7.39 -20.24
C GLN A 316 11.65 6.72 -21.58
N LEU A 317 10.69 6.02 -22.20
CA LEU A 317 10.84 5.38 -23.51
C LEU A 317 11.06 6.41 -24.61
N SER A 318 10.32 7.53 -24.61
CA SER A 318 10.50 8.59 -25.61
C SER A 318 11.88 9.26 -25.57
N THR A 319 12.46 9.39 -24.38
CA THR A 319 13.82 9.93 -24.21
C THR A 319 14.90 8.96 -24.69
N ARG A 320 14.70 7.66 -24.50
CA ARG A 320 15.63 6.62 -25.03
C ARG A 320 15.68 6.57 -26.57
N ILE A 321 14.57 6.85 -27.23
CA ILE A 321 14.52 6.92 -28.71
C ILE A 321 15.23 8.17 -29.22
N GLY A 322 15.27 9.26 -28.46
CA GLY A 322 15.87 10.54 -28.86
C GLY A 322 17.35 10.73 -28.57
N ILE A 323 17.89 9.99 -27.62
CA ILE A 323 19.28 10.10 -27.18
C ILE A 323 19.78 8.67 -26.99
N GLY A 324 20.69 8.21 -27.85
CA GLY A 324 21.38 6.92 -27.67
C GLY A 324 22.29 6.93 -26.42
N VAL A 325 21.69 7.18 -25.25
CA VAL A 325 22.36 7.15 -23.96
C VAL A 325 22.28 5.74 -23.45
N ASP A 326 23.40 5.07 -23.52
CA ASP A 326 23.71 3.88 -22.75
C ASP A 326 23.63 4.28 -21.26
N THR A 327 22.44 4.15 -20.67
CA THR A 327 22.30 4.31 -19.23
C THR A 327 22.89 3.05 -18.61
N GLN A 328 24.22 3.05 -18.42
CA GLN A 328 24.83 2.16 -17.45
C GLN A 328 24.02 2.31 -16.16
N ALA A 329 23.44 1.20 -15.72
CA ALA A 329 22.82 1.12 -14.41
C ALA A 329 23.85 1.66 -13.41
N SER A 330 23.56 2.79 -12.80
CA SER A 330 24.34 3.29 -11.68
C SER A 330 24.40 2.14 -10.70
N GLU A 331 25.62 1.59 -10.49
CA GLU A 331 25.84 0.65 -9.40
C GLU A 331 25.42 1.38 -8.12
N THR A 332 24.25 1.09 -7.66
CA THR A 332 23.77 1.57 -6.37
C THR A 332 24.72 0.93 -5.37
N ILE A 333 25.58 1.73 -4.74
CA ILE A 333 26.35 1.29 -3.58
C ILE A 333 25.29 0.82 -2.58
N GLN A 334 25.10 -0.48 -2.51
CA GLN A 334 24.20 -1.08 -1.51
C GLN A 334 24.91 -0.93 -0.17
N ALA A 335 24.53 0.07 0.61
CA ALA A 335 24.77 0.02 2.03
C ALA A 335 24.15 -1.27 2.58
N PRO A 336 24.78 -1.94 3.54
CA PRO A 336 24.21 -3.15 4.13
C PRO A 336 22.79 -2.84 4.63
N SER A 337 21.84 -3.68 4.23
CA SER A 337 20.44 -3.57 4.65
C SER A 337 20.35 -3.62 6.18
N PRO A 338 19.74 -2.64 6.85
CA PRO A 338 19.58 -2.69 8.29
C PRO A 338 18.69 -3.88 8.69
N ALA A 339 19.04 -4.56 9.76
CA ALA A 339 18.27 -5.68 10.27
C ALA A 339 16.88 -5.21 10.73
N ILE A 340 15.85 -5.97 10.38
CA ILE A 340 14.50 -5.75 10.91
C ILE A 340 14.44 -6.32 12.33
N LEU A 341 14.00 -5.51 13.29
CA LEU A 341 13.96 -5.90 14.69
C LEU A 341 12.75 -6.80 14.97
N PRO A 342 12.94 -7.96 15.63
CA PRO A 342 11.80 -8.75 16.09
C PRO A 342 11.01 -7.97 17.15
N MET A 343 9.68 -8.15 17.19
CA MET A 343 8.77 -7.42 18.09
C MET A 343 9.20 -7.46 19.56
N ALA A 344 9.79 -8.55 20.02
CA ALA A 344 10.30 -8.69 21.39
C ALA A 344 11.44 -7.70 21.76
N LYS A 345 12.05 -7.04 20.77
CA LYS A 345 13.09 -6.01 20.98
C LYS A 345 12.55 -4.58 20.80
N VAL A 346 11.29 -4.44 20.42
CA VAL A 346 10.66 -3.14 20.26
C VAL A 346 10.27 -2.60 21.63
N THR A 347 10.64 -1.37 21.92
CA THR A 347 10.25 -0.67 23.16
C THR A 347 9.29 0.46 22.82
N SER A 348 8.08 0.42 23.39
CA SER A 348 7.05 1.45 23.19
C SER A 348 6.17 1.58 24.43
N ALA A 349 5.44 2.70 24.54
CA ALA A 349 4.33 2.77 25.46
C ALA A 349 3.21 1.80 25.02
N ASN A 350 2.56 1.17 25.99
CA ASN A 350 1.53 0.16 25.74
C ASN A 350 0.25 0.48 26.51
N TYR A 351 -0.89 0.20 25.90
CA TYR A 351 -2.18 0.15 26.57
C TYR A 351 -2.43 -1.28 27.05
N LEU A 352 -2.79 -1.42 28.32
CA LEU A 352 -3.14 -2.70 28.93
C LEU A 352 -4.56 -2.62 29.52
N ARG A 353 -5.44 -3.52 29.07
CA ARG A 353 -6.73 -3.76 29.70
C ARG A 353 -6.65 -5.05 30.49
N ILE A 354 -6.72 -4.94 31.82
CA ILE A 354 -6.58 -6.06 32.73
C ILE A 354 -7.93 -6.30 33.43
N PRO A 355 -8.71 -7.32 33.06
CA PRO A 355 -9.91 -7.69 33.77
C PRO A 355 -9.57 -8.16 35.20
N THR A 356 -10.16 -7.54 36.19
CA THR A 356 -9.93 -7.87 37.61
C THR A 356 -11.25 -8.00 38.36
N VAL A 357 -11.21 -8.66 39.52
CA VAL A 357 -12.31 -8.62 40.44
C VAL A 357 -12.29 -7.31 41.24
N ASP A 358 -13.45 -6.74 41.51
CA ASP A 358 -13.55 -5.52 42.32
C ASP A 358 -13.40 -5.86 43.80
N GLN A 359 -12.17 -5.82 44.30
CA GLN A 359 -11.83 -6.09 45.71
C GLN A 359 -10.71 -5.17 46.19
N PRO A 360 -10.72 -4.77 47.48
CA PRO A 360 -9.63 -3.98 48.03
C PRO A 360 -8.27 -4.63 47.84
N GLY A 361 -7.28 -3.84 47.37
CA GLY A 361 -5.90 -4.28 47.19
C GLY A 361 -5.56 -4.84 45.79
N VAL A 362 -6.53 -5.12 44.91
CA VAL A 362 -6.27 -5.65 43.56
C VAL A 362 -5.45 -4.67 42.74
N PHE A 363 -5.77 -3.39 42.75
CA PHE A 363 -4.99 -2.37 42.03
C PHE A 363 -3.55 -2.29 42.56
N ALA A 364 -3.32 -2.41 43.87
CA ALA A 364 -1.98 -2.46 44.45
C ALA A 364 -1.18 -3.68 43.99
N GLN A 365 -1.83 -4.85 43.79
CA GLN A 365 -1.19 -6.05 43.28
C GLN A 365 -0.78 -5.87 41.81
N VAL A 366 -1.63 -5.30 40.99
CA VAL A 366 -1.32 -5.02 39.58
C VAL A 366 -0.13 -4.05 39.45
N THR A 367 -0.19 -2.92 40.20
CA THR A 367 0.91 -1.93 40.17
C THR A 367 2.23 -2.49 40.71
N HIS A 368 2.15 -3.34 41.77
CA HIS A 368 3.32 -4.03 42.27
C HIS A 368 3.95 -4.98 41.24
N ALA A 369 3.14 -5.79 40.57
CA ALA A 369 3.63 -6.70 39.53
C ALA A 369 4.28 -5.95 38.37
N LEU A 370 3.74 -4.82 37.93
CA LEU A 370 4.36 -3.98 36.89
C LEU A 370 5.69 -3.37 37.37
N SER A 371 5.77 -2.95 38.64
CA SER A 371 6.99 -2.37 39.21
C SER A 371 8.15 -3.36 39.29
N GLU A 372 7.89 -4.66 39.51
CA GLU A 372 8.92 -5.71 39.51
C GLU A 372 9.63 -5.82 38.17
N PHE A 373 8.95 -5.47 37.07
CA PHE A 373 9.51 -5.42 35.72
C PHE A 373 9.97 -4.03 35.30
N SER A 374 10.05 -3.06 36.23
CA SER A 374 10.40 -1.66 35.95
C SER A 374 9.50 -0.98 34.91
N ILE A 375 8.21 -1.37 34.86
CA ILE A 375 7.21 -0.78 33.98
C ILE A 375 6.58 0.42 34.72
N SER A 376 6.70 1.60 34.11
CA SER A 376 6.04 2.83 34.59
C SER A 376 4.60 2.90 34.11
N ILE A 377 3.72 3.46 34.94
CA ILE A 377 2.31 3.69 34.62
C ILE A 377 2.14 5.20 34.43
N ASP A 378 1.77 5.60 33.21
CA ASP A 378 1.52 7.01 32.88
C ASP A 378 0.09 7.43 33.24
N ALA A 379 -0.88 6.52 33.10
CA ALA A 379 -2.28 6.70 33.46
C ALA A 379 -2.95 5.36 33.82
N ALA A 380 -3.93 5.38 34.73
CA ALA A 380 -4.74 4.21 35.11
C ALA A 380 -6.18 4.64 35.52
#